data_a35be9b7b3aa3aac9c2462f011593c50
#
_entry.id   a35be9b7b3aa3aac9c2462f011593c50
#
_cell.length_a   1.000
_cell.length_b   1.000
_cell.length_c   1.000
_cell.angle_alpha   90.00
_cell.angle_beta   90.00
_cell.angle_gamma   90.00
#
_symmetry.space_group_name_H-M   'P 1'
#
loop_
_entity.id
_entity.type
_entity.pdbx_description
1 polymer ?
#
loop_
_entity_poly.entity_id
_entity_poly.type
_entity_poly.pdbx_seq_one_letter_code
_entity_poly.pdbx_strand_id
1 'polypeptide(L)'
;MEVTNRVKGLDLIHRVPEELWTEVHDFVQEAVIKTIPKKNKYKKAKWLSEEALQIAEKRRETKGKGEKERCTHLNAEFQRIARRDKKAFLSGQCKETEENNRMGKTRDLFKKPRDTKGTFHAKMGTIRTEMVWI
;
A
#
# COMPACT_ATOMS: atom_id res chain seq x y z
N MET A 1 2.53 -27.47 14.71
CA MET A 1 1.99 -28.59 15.51
C MET A 1 0.49 -28.83 15.31
N GLU A 2 -0.33 -27.83 15.19
CA GLU A 2 -1.78 -27.99 14.99
C GLU A 2 -2.14 -28.68 13.65
N VAL A 3 -1.46 -28.34 12.56
CA VAL A 3 -1.63 -28.97 11.25
C VAL A 3 -1.25 -30.46 11.28
N THR A 4 -0.15 -30.79 11.93
CA THR A 4 0.34 -32.17 12.04
C THR A 4 -0.64 -33.06 12.80
N ASN A 5 -1.27 -32.54 13.84
CA ASN A 5 -2.26 -33.26 14.62
C ASN A 5 -3.58 -33.49 13.86
N ARG A 6 -4.02 -32.49 13.07
CA ARG A 6 -5.21 -32.61 12.22
C ARG A 6 -5.00 -33.58 11.06
N VAL A 7 -3.82 -33.57 10.45
CA VAL A 7 -3.47 -34.52 9.37
C VAL A 7 -3.40 -35.97 9.88
N LYS A 8 -2.92 -36.18 11.10
CA LYS A 8 -2.88 -37.54 11.72
C LYS A 8 -4.28 -38.11 12.03
N GLY A 9 -5.30 -37.25 12.19
CA GLY A 9 -6.68 -37.67 12.41
C GLY A 9 -7.46 -37.99 11.14
N LEU A 10 -6.86 -37.83 9.97
CA LEU A 10 -7.49 -38.11 8.68
C LEU A 10 -7.41 -39.60 8.36
N ASP A 11 -8.55 -40.21 8.05
CA ASP A 11 -8.64 -41.61 7.62
C ASP A 11 -8.22 -41.71 6.16
N LEU A 12 -6.91 -42.05 5.94
CA LEU A 12 -6.29 -42.04 4.64
C LEU A 12 -6.70 -43.22 3.73
N ILE A 13 -7.34 -44.24 4.31
CA ILE A 13 -7.52 -45.57 3.65
C ILE A 13 -8.83 -45.62 2.83
N HIS A 14 -9.84 -44.81 3.16
CA HIS A 14 -11.18 -44.93 2.57
C HIS A 14 -11.70 -43.68 1.82
N ARG A 15 -10.86 -42.68 1.65
CA ARG A 15 -11.28 -41.44 0.97
C ARG A 15 -10.72 -41.31 -0.44
N VAL A 16 -11.51 -40.68 -1.31
CA VAL A 16 -11.09 -40.30 -2.66
C VAL A 16 -9.93 -39.30 -2.58
N PRO A 17 -8.85 -39.48 -3.37
CA PRO A 17 -7.66 -38.60 -3.33
C PRO A 17 -7.98 -37.10 -3.48
N GLU A 18 -8.99 -36.76 -4.28
CA GLU A 18 -9.43 -35.37 -4.50
C GLU A 18 -10.00 -34.71 -3.24
N GLU A 19 -10.84 -35.44 -2.49
CA GLU A 19 -11.41 -34.95 -1.22
C GLU A 19 -10.34 -34.78 -0.16
N LEU A 20 -9.42 -35.72 -0.08
CA LEU A 20 -8.28 -35.67 0.83
C LEU A 20 -7.37 -34.48 0.53
N TRP A 21 -7.10 -34.23 -0.74
CA TRP A 21 -6.31 -33.07 -1.17
C TRP A 21 -6.96 -31.75 -0.78
N THR A 22 -8.27 -31.60 -1.00
CA THR A 22 -9.02 -30.40 -0.65
C THR A 22 -8.97 -30.13 0.85
N GLU A 23 -9.16 -31.17 1.66
CA GLU A 23 -9.14 -31.05 3.12
C GLU A 23 -7.74 -30.71 3.67
N VAL A 24 -6.70 -31.31 3.14
CA VAL A 24 -5.30 -30.99 3.49
C VAL A 24 -4.96 -29.55 3.05
N HIS A 25 -5.37 -29.15 1.86
CA HIS A 25 -5.19 -27.79 1.36
C HIS A 25 -5.86 -26.76 2.27
N ASP A 26 -7.09 -26.98 2.70
CA ASP A 26 -7.83 -26.09 3.58
C ASP A 26 -7.17 -25.99 4.96
N PHE A 27 -6.67 -27.07 5.52
CA PHE A 27 -5.94 -27.05 6.78
C PHE A 27 -4.63 -26.28 6.69
N VAL A 28 -3.88 -26.44 5.62
CA VAL A 28 -2.65 -25.69 5.38
C VAL A 28 -2.94 -24.21 5.19
N GLN A 29 -3.97 -23.89 4.42
CA GLN A 29 -4.38 -22.50 4.18
C GLN A 29 -4.83 -21.81 5.47
N GLU A 30 -5.62 -22.47 6.30
CA GLU A 30 -6.06 -21.94 7.60
C GLU A 30 -4.87 -21.71 8.55
N ALA A 31 -3.94 -22.67 8.62
CA ALA A 31 -2.72 -22.54 9.42
C ALA A 31 -1.83 -21.39 8.96
N VAL A 32 -1.67 -21.21 7.64
CA VAL A 32 -0.92 -20.10 7.04
C VAL A 32 -1.56 -18.76 7.38
N ILE A 33 -2.88 -18.65 7.29
CA ILE A 33 -3.60 -17.40 7.63
C ILE A 33 -3.43 -17.03 9.11
N LYS A 34 -3.41 -18.03 10.00
CA LYS A 34 -3.22 -17.83 11.44
C LYS A 34 -1.78 -17.51 11.83
N THR A 35 -0.81 -18.14 11.19
CA THR A 35 0.61 -18.10 11.59
C THR A 35 1.37 -16.97 10.93
N ILE A 36 1.03 -16.60 9.69
CA ILE A 36 1.73 -15.56 8.94
C ILE A 36 1.04 -14.23 9.17
N PRO A 37 1.68 -13.26 9.87
CA PRO A 37 1.11 -11.94 10.03
C PRO A 37 0.97 -11.28 8.67
N LYS A 38 -0.24 -10.80 8.36
CA LYS A 38 -0.46 -10.03 7.14
C LYS A 38 0.41 -8.79 7.16
N LYS A 39 1.31 -8.68 6.20
CA LYS A 39 2.11 -7.48 6.01
C LYS A 39 1.15 -6.30 5.78
N ASN A 40 1.18 -5.33 6.68
CA ASN A 40 0.41 -4.10 6.50
C ASN A 40 0.79 -3.49 5.16
N LYS A 41 -0.19 -3.27 4.30
CA LYS A 41 0.03 -2.56 3.04
C LYS A 41 0.63 -1.20 3.38
N TYR A 42 1.84 -0.93 2.93
CA TYR A 42 2.46 0.37 3.11
C TYR A 42 1.52 1.45 2.59
N LYS A 43 1.23 2.44 3.42
CA LYS A 43 0.56 3.65 2.98
C LYS A 43 1.42 4.24 1.86
N LYS A 44 0.95 4.25 0.62
CA LYS A 44 1.69 4.78 -0.54
C LYS A 44 2.09 6.25 -0.35
N ALA A 45 1.36 6.98 0.46
CA ALA A 45 1.65 8.37 0.78
C ALA A 45 1.65 8.56 2.30
N LYS A 46 2.81 8.88 2.86
CA LYS A 46 3.01 9.16 4.30
C LYS A 46 2.23 10.38 4.79
N TRP A 47 1.82 11.25 3.87
CA TRP A 47 1.15 12.51 4.16
C TRP A 47 -0.38 12.39 4.23
N LEU A 48 -0.97 11.25 3.85
CA LEU A 48 -2.41 11.03 3.95
C LEU A 48 -2.84 10.75 5.39
N SER A 49 -3.84 11.51 5.86
CA SER A 49 -4.48 11.28 7.15
C SER A 49 -5.38 10.05 7.14
N GLU A 50 -5.74 9.58 8.32
CA GLU A 50 -6.69 8.48 8.49
C GLU A 50 -8.08 8.85 7.94
N GLU A 51 -8.49 10.11 8.09
CA GLU A 51 -9.74 10.65 7.53
C GLU A 51 -9.79 10.46 6.00
N ALA A 52 -8.70 10.81 5.30
CA ALA A 52 -8.59 10.61 3.86
C ALA A 52 -8.69 9.13 3.47
N LEU A 53 -8.10 8.24 4.26
CA LEU A 53 -8.15 6.80 4.01
C LEU A 53 -9.57 6.23 4.20
N GLN A 54 -10.30 6.69 5.22
CA GLN A 54 -11.69 6.29 5.43
C GLN A 54 -12.61 6.72 4.29
N ILE A 55 -12.40 7.94 3.77
CA ILE A 55 -13.17 8.41 2.61
C ILE A 55 -12.82 7.62 1.35
N ALA A 56 -11.55 7.26 1.17
CA ALA A 56 -11.13 6.41 0.07
C ALA A 56 -11.81 5.03 0.12
N GLU A 57 -11.95 4.46 1.31
CA GLU A 57 -12.65 3.18 1.50
C GLU A 57 -14.15 3.29 1.20
N LYS A 58 -14.83 4.30 1.77
CA LYS A 58 -16.23 4.59 1.46
C LYS A 58 -16.46 4.78 -0.05
N ARG A 59 -15.51 5.42 -0.74
CA ARG A 59 -15.56 5.59 -2.20
C ARG A 59 -15.48 4.24 -2.93
N ARG A 60 -14.65 3.30 -2.47
CA ARG A 60 -14.56 1.95 -3.05
C ARG A 60 -15.87 1.19 -2.90
N GLU A 61 -16.46 1.22 -1.70
CA GLU A 61 -17.75 0.59 -1.42
C GLU A 61 -18.87 1.16 -2.28
N THR A 62 -18.95 2.50 -2.38
CA THR A 62 -19.94 3.21 -3.18
C THR A 62 -19.80 2.90 -4.67
N LYS A 63 -18.56 2.78 -5.15
CA LYS A 63 -18.28 2.39 -6.53
C LYS A 63 -18.77 0.95 -6.80
N GLY A 64 -18.59 0.03 -5.85
CA GLY A 64 -19.10 -1.34 -5.94
C GLY A 64 -20.63 -1.41 -6.01
N LYS A 65 -21.33 -0.47 -5.36
CA LYS A 65 -22.81 -0.34 -5.37
C LYS A 65 -23.37 0.38 -6.59
N GLY A 66 -22.52 0.97 -7.43
CA GLY A 66 -22.95 1.70 -8.64
C GLY A 66 -23.53 3.10 -8.41
N GLU A 67 -23.43 3.66 -7.21
CA GLU A 67 -23.93 5.00 -6.83
C GLU A 67 -23.00 6.11 -7.35
N LYS A 68 -23.17 6.51 -8.60
CA LYS A 68 -22.29 7.47 -9.28
C LYS A 68 -22.22 8.84 -8.61
N GLU A 69 -23.36 9.43 -8.23
CA GLU A 69 -23.42 10.76 -7.61
C GLU A 69 -22.69 10.81 -6.28
N ARG A 70 -22.94 9.81 -5.43
CA ARG A 70 -22.27 9.70 -4.14
C ARG A 70 -20.76 9.47 -4.28
N CYS A 71 -20.37 8.67 -5.28
CA CYS A 71 -18.95 8.46 -5.61
C CYS A 71 -18.27 9.76 -6.05
N THR A 72 -18.93 10.60 -6.84
CA THR A 72 -18.43 11.92 -7.27
C THR A 72 -18.25 12.86 -6.08
N HIS A 73 -19.22 12.91 -5.17
CA HIS A 73 -19.13 13.72 -3.95
C HIS A 73 -17.97 13.28 -3.06
N LEU A 74 -17.85 11.96 -2.78
CA LEU A 74 -16.76 11.41 -1.99
C LEU A 74 -15.37 11.63 -2.65
N ASN A 75 -15.32 11.64 -3.97
CA ASN A 75 -14.09 11.94 -4.69
C ASN A 75 -13.65 13.40 -4.51
N ALA A 76 -14.60 14.35 -4.60
CA ALA A 76 -14.33 15.75 -4.35
C ALA A 76 -13.88 16.01 -2.90
N GLU A 77 -14.53 15.36 -1.93
CA GLU A 77 -14.17 15.44 -0.52
C GLU A 77 -12.78 14.87 -0.25
N PHE A 78 -12.48 13.68 -0.80
CA PHE A 78 -11.14 13.09 -0.75
C PHE A 78 -10.06 14.03 -1.28
N GLN A 79 -10.29 14.63 -2.44
CA GLN A 79 -9.34 15.56 -3.05
C GLN A 79 -9.09 16.79 -2.18
N ARG A 80 -10.14 17.35 -1.56
CA ARG A 80 -10.02 18.46 -0.63
C ARG A 80 -9.15 18.13 0.57
N ILE A 81 -9.40 16.99 1.20
CA ILE A 81 -8.65 16.54 2.38
C ILE A 81 -7.22 16.19 2.00
N ALA A 82 -7.01 15.48 0.90
CA ALA A 82 -5.69 15.12 0.43
C ALA A 82 -4.80 16.35 0.13
N ARG A 83 -5.37 17.41 -0.43
CA ARG A 83 -4.66 18.69 -0.65
C ARG A 83 -4.29 19.38 0.67
N ARG A 84 -5.22 19.40 1.63
CA ARG A 84 -4.98 19.93 2.98
C ARG A 84 -3.84 19.18 3.68
N ASP A 85 -3.91 17.86 3.68
CA ASP A 85 -2.94 16.99 4.34
C ASP A 85 -1.55 17.11 3.69
N LYS A 86 -1.48 17.17 2.37
CA LYS A 86 -0.24 17.38 1.63
C LYS A 86 0.39 18.72 1.96
N LYS A 87 -0.42 19.78 2.03
CA LYS A 87 0.05 21.14 2.40
C LYS A 87 0.59 21.14 3.83
N ALA A 88 -0.12 20.55 4.78
CA ALA A 88 0.31 20.43 6.17
C ALA A 88 1.62 19.64 6.31
N PHE A 89 1.73 18.52 5.61
CA PHE A 89 2.96 17.72 5.59
C PHE A 89 4.15 18.50 5.04
N LEU A 90 4.00 19.17 3.91
CA LEU A 90 5.08 19.97 3.32
C LEU A 90 5.48 21.16 4.22
N SER A 91 4.50 21.83 4.84
CA SER A 91 4.77 22.89 5.80
C SER A 91 5.57 22.38 7.01
N GLY A 92 5.22 21.21 7.53
CA GLY A 92 5.98 20.54 8.59
C GLY A 92 7.42 20.21 8.17
N GLN A 93 7.62 19.72 6.96
CA GLN A 93 8.95 19.44 6.41
C GLN A 93 9.80 20.71 6.25
N CYS A 94 9.19 21.81 5.82
CA CYS A 94 9.89 23.11 5.72
C CYS A 94 10.35 23.62 7.09
N LYS A 95 9.48 23.57 8.10
CA LYS A 95 9.83 23.98 9.48
C LYS A 95 10.97 23.15 10.05
N GLU A 96 10.93 21.84 9.87
CA GLU A 96 11.99 20.95 10.34
C GLU A 96 13.32 21.23 9.61
N THR A 97 13.26 21.52 8.32
CA THR A 97 14.43 21.91 7.52
C THR A 97 15.02 23.23 7.99
N GLU A 98 14.19 24.23 8.32
CA GLU A 98 14.64 25.50 8.90
C GLU A 98 15.32 25.32 10.26
N GLU A 99 14.76 24.46 11.11
CA GLU A 99 15.32 24.15 12.40
C GLU A 99 16.67 23.43 12.28
N ASN A 100 16.80 22.46 11.40
CA ASN A 100 18.07 21.80 11.10
C ASN A 100 19.13 22.76 10.58
N ASN A 101 18.73 23.75 9.78
CA ASN A 101 19.63 24.81 9.31
C ASN A 101 20.12 25.69 10.47
N ARG A 102 19.23 26.11 11.38
CA ARG A 102 19.60 26.88 12.58
C ARG A 102 20.56 26.13 13.50
N MET A 103 20.38 24.80 13.60
CA MET A 103 21.25 23.94 14.42
C MET A 103 22.55 23.53 13.72
N GLY A 104 22.78 23.94 12.46
CA GLY A 104 23.98 23.58 11.70
C GLY A 104 24.05 22.10 11.31
N LYS A 105 22.93 21.38 11.34
CA LYS A 105 22.82 19.96 10.94
C LYS A 105 22.73 19.80 9.43
N THR A 106 23.80 20.09 8.73
CA THR A 106 23.85 20.09 7.24
C THR A 106 23.44 18.76 6.62
N ARG A 107 23.79 17.63 7.22
CA ARG A 107 23.41 16.30 6.72
C ARG A 107 21.91 16.10 6.74
N ASP A 108 21.24 16.47 7.82
CA ASP A 108 19.79 16.30 7.98
C ASP A 108 19.01 17.32 7.15
N LEU A 109 19.59 18.50 6.94
CA LEU A 109 19.05 19.53 6.05
C LEU A 109 18.80 18.99 4.64
N PHE A 110 19.77 18.30 4.06
CA PHE A 110 19.66 17.76 2.68
C PHE A 110 18.92 16.42 2.59
N LYS A 111 18.84 15.68 3.69
CA LYS A 111 18.12 14.41 3.75
C LYS A 111 16.63 14.58 3.54
N LYS A 112 16.01 15.55 4.19
CA LYS A 112 14.56 15.79 4.12
C LYS A 112 14.03 16.09 2.71
N PRO A 113 14.60 17.04 1.96
CA PRO A 113 14.22 17.26 0.57
C PRO A 113 14.39 16.02 -0.32
N ARG A 114 15.43 15.23 -0.09
CA ARG A 114 15.66 13.99 -0.81
C ARG A 114 14.59 12.95 -0.53
N ASP A 115 14.23 12.75 0.74
CA ASP A 115 13.19 11.82 1.14
C ASP A 115 11.81 12.22 0.62
N THR A 116 11.54 13.53 0.53
CA THR A 116 10.29 14.08 0.00
C THR A 116 10.20 13.96 -1.52
N LYS A 117 11.30 14.18 -2.22
CA LYS A 117 11.37 14.07 -3.68
C LYS A 117 11.33 12.62 -4.18
N GLY A 118 11.67 11.67 -3.31
CA GLY A 118 11.79 10.25 -3.65
C GLY A 118 13.11 9.94 -4.36
N THR A 119 13.39 8.67 -4.55
CA THR A 119 14.53 8.22 -5.35
C THR A 119 14.29 8.58 -6.81
N PHE A 120 15.21 9.37 -7.36
CA PHE A 120 15.24 9.63 -8.79
C PHE A 120 15.63 8.33 -9.50
N HIS A 121 14.64 7.68 -10.09
CA HIS A 121 14.89 6.64 -11.06
C HIS A 121 15.06 7.34 -12.41
N ALA A 122 16.28 7.38 -12.89
CA ALA A 122 16.53 7.78 -14.26
C ALA A 122 15.71 6.84 -15.16
N LYS A 123 14.63 7.35 -15.72
CA LYS A 123 14.00 6.66 -16.83
C LYS A 123 15.01 6.68 -17.94
N MET A 124 15.61 5.54 -18.27
CA MET A 124 16.33 5.36 -19.50
C MET A 124 15.32 5.65 -20.63
N GLY A 125 15.31 6.89 -21.10
CA GLY A 125 14.63 7.23 -22.33
C GLY A 125 15.34 6.44 -23.42
N THR A 126 14.62 5.52 -24.05
CA THR A 126 15.08 4.94 -25.30
C THR A 126 15.30 6.12 -26.24
N ILE A 127 16.56 6.41 -26.56
CA ILE A 127 16.86 7.37 -27.62
C ILE A 127 16.36 6.71 -28.89
N ARG A 128 15.20 7.16 -29.35
CA ARG A 128 14.66 6.77 -30.65
C ARG A 128 15.53 7.49 -31.68
N THR A 129 16.58 6.82 -32.10
CA THR A 129 17.31 7.24 -33.31
C THR A 129 16.34 7.00 -34.47
N GLU A 130 15.67 8.05 -34.90
CA GLU A 130 15.06 8.03 -36.22
C GLU A 130 16.24 7.95 -37.22
N MET A 131 16.47 6.75 -37.72
CA MET A 131 17.32 6.59 -38.90
C MET A 131 16.55 7.24 -40.03
N VAL A 132 16.94 8.48 -40.34
CA VAL A 132 16.57 9.12 -41.60
C VAL A 132 17.41 8.44 -42.67
N TRP A 133 16.82 7.53 -43.40
CA TRP A 133 17.40 7.04 -44.66
C TRP A 133 17.29 8.15 -45.68
N ILE A 134 18.42 8.70 -46.06
CA ILE A 134 18.51 9.59 -47.22
C ILE A 134 18.65 8.73 -48.48
#